data_cb3a0c9f9a2897a28082846a76c2c596
#
_entry.id   cb3a0c9f9a2897a28082846a76c2c596
#
_cell.length_a   1.000
_cell.length_b   1.000
_cell.length_c   1.000
_cell.angle_alpha   90.00
_cell.angle_beta   90.00
_cell.angle_gamma   90.00
#
_symmetry.space_group_name_H-M   'P 1'
#
loop_
_entity.id
_entity.type
_entity.pdbx_description
1 polymer ?
#
loop_
_entity_poly.entity_id
_entity_poly.type
_entity_poly.pdbx_seq_one_letter_code
_entity_poly.pdbx_strand_id
1 'polypeptide(L)'
;MNFFLDSLLGVFSSDLAIDLGTANTLVYVKGKGIVLSEPSVVAVRTDDRTKNRVLAVGLEAKNMLGRTPSNIVAIRPMRDGVIADFDVTEAMLRHFIHKVHNRRTFVRPRIIIAVPSGITQVEKRAVKESAESAGAREVFLIEEPMAAAIGADLPITEPTCNMVVDIGGGTTEVAVISLAGIVYSRSLRVAGDKMDEAIIQYIKRKYNLLIGERTAEAIKTTIGNAYPEPDHVDTIEVKGRDLVSGIPKILAIDSDEIRTAISEQIDAIVETVKIALEQTPPELAADIVD
;
A
#
# COMPACT_ATOMS: atom_id res chain seq x y z
N MET A 1 -3.13 -37.40 16.03
CA MET A 1 -2.46 -38.11 14.91
C MET A 1 -2.17 -37.24 13.69
N ASN A 2 -2.38 -35.89 13.79
CA ASN A 2 -2.12 -34.94 12.68
C ASN A 2 -0.79 -34.17 12.78
N PHE A 3 -0.14 -34.16 13.94
CA PHE A 3 1.09 -33.36 14.17
C PHE A 3 2.29 -33.83 13.33
N PHE A 4 2.37 -35.11 13.01
CA PHE A 4 3.48 -35.66 12.21
C PHE A 4 3.30 -35.41 10.72
N LEU A 5 2.07 -35.41 10.22
CA LEU A 5 1.74 -35.07 8.83
C LEU A 5 1.90 -33.57 8.58
N ASP A 6 1.56 -32.71 9.55
CA ASP A 6 1.74 -31.26 9.44
C ASP A 6 3.21 -30.85 9.44
N SER A 7 4.06 -31.57 10.21
CA SER A 7 5.53 -31.36 10.20
C SER A 7 6.16 -31.79 8.87
N LEU A 8 5.72 -32.92 8.29
CA LEU A 8 6.20 -33.41 6.99
C LEU A 8 5.72 -32.48 5.83
N LEU A 9 4.48 -32.03 5.87
CA LEU A 9 3.92 -31.11 4.88
C LEU A 9 4.54 -29.71 4.98
N GLY A 10 4.97 -29.28 6.17
CA GLY A 10 5.68 -28.02 6.40
C GLY A 10 7.06 -27.94 5.73
N VAL A 11 7.71 -29.10 5.47
CA VAL A 11 8.98 -29.17 4.73
C VAL A 11 8.80 -28.87 3.24
N PHE A 12 7.59 -29.10 2.70
CA PHE A 12 7.27 -28.91 1.28
C PHE A 12 6.45 -27.64 0.99
N SER A 13 5.97 -26.93 2.02
CA SER A 13 5.21 -25.69 1.90
C SER A 13 6.09 -24.51 2.32
N SER A 14 6.31 -23.58 1.41
CA SER A 14 6.92 -22.30 1.77
C SER A 14 5.88 -21.42 2.44
N ASP A 15 6.10 -21.04 3.70
CA ASP A 15 5.28 -20.02 4.37
C ASP A 15 5.50 -18.66 3.69
N LEU A 16 4.42 -17.94 3.45
CA LEU A 16 4.42 -16.66 2.79
C LEU A 16 4.01 -15.56 3.78
N ALA A 17 4.65 -14.40 3.69
CA ALA A 17 4.09 -13.18 4.25
C ALA A 17 3.70 -12.23 3.09
N ILE A 18 2.52 -11.65 3.19
CA ILE A 18 1.98 -10.73 2.18
C ILE A 18 1.69 -9.41 2.86
N ASP A 19 2.29 -8.35 2.34
CA ASP A 19 1.84 -6.99 2.58
C ASP A 19 0.85 -6.64 1.46
N LEU A 20 -0.43 -6.55 1.80
CA LEU A 20 -1.53 -6.30 0.87
C LEU A 20 -1.85 -4.80 0.83
N GLY A 21 -0.89 -4.00 0.37
CA GLY A 21 -1.01 -2.55 0.36
C GLY A 21 -1.94 -2.00 -0.74
N THR A 22 -2.43 -0.79 -0.53
CA THR A 22 -3.28 -0.07 -1.50
C THR A 22 -2.56 0.20 -2.81
N ALA A 23 -1.30 0.62 -2.76
CA ALA A 23 -0.50 0.95 -3.96
C ALA A 23 0.27 -0.25 -4.50
N ASN A 24 0.91 -1.02 -3.62
CA ASN A 24 1.76 -2.16 -3.98
C ASN A 24 1.47 -3.34 -3.06
N THR A 25 1.62 -4.54 -3.60
CA THR A 25 1.60 -5.80 -2.85
C THR A 25 3.01 -6.40 -2.84
N LEU A 26 3.51 -6.73 -1.65
CA LEU A 26 4.78 -7.40 -1.46
C LEU A 26 4.56 -8.84 -1.01
N VAL A 27 5.36 -9.77 -1.51
CA VAL A 27 5.34 -11.15 -1.05
C VAL A 27 6.74 -11.56 -0.61
N TYR A 28 6.82 -11.95 0.64
CA TYR A 28 8.03 -12.48 1.27
C TYR A 28 7.92 -14.01 1.43
N VAL A 29 8.98 -14.70 1.12
CA VAL A 29 9.11 -16.16 1.34
C VAL A 29 10.19 -16.43 2.37
N LYS A 30 9.86 -17.22 3.38
CA LYS A 30 10.83 -17.60 4.42
C LYS A 30 12.10 -18.18 3.79
N GLY A 31 13.25 -17.60 4.12
CA GLY A 31 14.58 -18.00 3.63
C GLY A 31 14.95 -17.48 2.23
N LYS A 32 14.04 -16.76 1.54
CA LYS A 32 14.34 -16.16 0.23
C LYS A 32 14.21 -14.63 0.22
N GLY A 33 13.60 -14.04 1.26
CA GLY A 33 13.34 -12.60 1.31
C GLY A 33 12.12 -12.20 0.49
N ILE A 34 12.07 -10.93 0.09
CA ILE A 34 11.01 -10.38 -0.78
C ILE A 34 11.23 -10.94 -2.19
N VAL A 35 10.28 -11.74 -2.65
CA VAL A 35 10.34 -12.43 -3.96
C VAL A 35 9.40 -11.81 -4.99
N LEU A 36 8.48 -10.94 -4.55
CA LEU A 36 7.56 -10.22 -5.41
C LEU A 36 7.29 -8.83 -4.82
N SER A 37 7.37 -7.82 -5.67
CA SER A 37 6.95 -6.44 -5.39
C SER A 37 6.24 -5.94 -6.64
N GLU A 38 4.91 -5.83 -6.57
CA GLU A 38 4.07 -5.51 -7.72
C GLU A 38 3.00 -4.50 -7.33
N PRO A 39 2.60 -3.60 -8.23
CA PRO A 39 1.46 -2.72 -8.01
C PRO A 39 0.17 -3.50 -7.76
N SER A 40 -0.65 -3.01 -6.81
CA SER A 40 -1.98 -3.55 -6.52
C SER A 40 -2.99 -3.08 -7.57
N VAL A 41 -2.80 -3.52 -8.81
CA VAL A 41 -3.63 -3.14 -9.97
C VAL A 41 -3.97 -4.38 -10.78
N VAL A 42 -5.22 -4.45 -11.25
CA VAL A 42 -5.71 -5.53 -12.12
C VAL A 42 -6.42 -4.92 -13.32
N ALA A 43 -6.09 -5.37 -14.51
CA ALA A 43 -6.84 -5.05 -15.74
C ALA A 43 -7.86 -6.14 -16.02
N VAL A 44 -9.12 -5.76 -16.12
CA VAL A 44 -10.24 -6.66 -16.41
C VAL A 44 -10.95 -6.25 -17.69
N ARG A 45 -11.42 -7.25 -18.44
CA ARG A 45 -12.32 -7.01 -19.56
C ARG A 45 -13.75 -7.11 -19.06
N THR A 46 -14.52 -6.07 -19.31
CA THR A 46 -15.97 -6.02 -19.10
C THR A 46 -16.68 -6.44 -20.38
N ASP A 47 -17.10 -7.70 -20.45
CA ASP A 47 -17.93 -8.22 -21.55
C ASP A 47 -19.31 -8.56 -21.00
N ASP A 48 -20.37 -8.24 -21.75
CA ASP A 48 -21.77 -8.50 -21.38
C ASP A 48 -22.12 -9.99 -21.13
N ARG A 49 -21.21 -10.91 -21.43
CA ARG A 49 -21.45 -12.37 -21.38
C ARG A 49 -20.62 -13.15 -20.39
N THR A 50 -19.55 -12.57 -19.80
CA THR A 50 -18.68 -13.26 -18.85
C THR A 50 -18.27 -12.33 -17.73
N LYS A 51 -18.35 -12.82 -16.46
CA LYS A 51 -17.79 -12.12 -15.30
C LYS A 51 -16.35 -11.68 -15.60
N ASN A 52 -15.99 -10.49 -15.18
CA ASN A 52 -14.71 -9.80 -15.30
C ASN A 52 -13.51 -10.73 -15.60
N ARG A 53 -13.13 -10.84 -16.88
CA ARG A 53 -11.96 -11.63 -17.25
C ARG A 53 -10.70 -10.84 -16.97
N VAL A 54 -9.86 -11.32 -16.07
CA VAL A 54 -8.54 -10.74 -15.79
C VAL A 54 -7.66 -10.85 -17.01
N LEU A 55 -7.08 -9.73 -17.44
CA LEU A 55 -6.16 -9.62 -18.57
C LEU A 55 -4.72 -9.47 -18.11
N ALA A 56 -4.48 -8.65 -17.08
CA ALA A 56 -3.17 -8.38 -16.54
C ALA A 56 -3.26 -8.08 -15.05
N VAL A 57 -2.17 -8.29 -14.33
CA VAL A 57 -2.02 -8.00 -12.89
C VAL A 57 -0.68 -7.32 -12.64
N GLY A 58 -0.62 -6.47 -11.63
CA GLY A 58 0.63 -5.84 -11.21
C GLY A 58 1.10 -4.74 -12.16
N LEU A 59 2.40 -4.72 -12.46
CA LEU A 59 3.04 -3.70 -13.29
C LEU A 59 2.44 -3.64 -14.71
N GLU A 60 2.10 -4.78 -15.27
CA GLU A 60 1.47 -4.84 -16.59
C GLU A 60 0.11 -4.12 -16.58
N ALA A 61 -0.72 -4.37 -15.58
CA ALA A 61 -2.00 -3.68 -15.41
C ALA A 61 -1.82 -2.18 -15.09
N LYS A 62 -0.82 -1.81 -14.26
CA LYS A 62 -0.49 -0.40 -13.96
C LYS A 62 -0.14 0.38 -15.23
N ASN A 63 0.55 -0.25 -16.18
CA ASN A 63 0.87 0.38 -17.46
C ASN A 63 -0.37 0.65 -18.34
N MET A 64 -1.48 0.00 -18.08
CA MET A 64 -2.76 0.20 -18.76
C MET A 64 -3.62 1.32 -18.15
N LEU A 65 -3.32 1.80 -16.94
CA LEU A 65 -4.10 2.87 -16.28
C LEU A 65 -4.19 4.12 -17.18
N GLY A 66 -5.43 4.57 -17.40
CA GLY A 66 -5.72 5.75 -18.23
C GLY A 66 -5.47 5.58 -19.73
N ARG A 67 -5.21 4.35 -20.23
CA ARG A 67 -4.88 4.05 -21.64
C ARG A 67 -5.72 2.93 -22.23
N THR A 68 -6.73 2.46 -21.52
CA THR A 68 -7.57 1.33 -21.93
C THR A 68 -8.74 1.79 -22.80
N PRO A 69 -9.17 0.99 -23.80
CA PRO A 69 -10.44 1.18 -24.49
C PRO A 69 -11.61 0.91 -23.53
N SER A 70 -12.82 1.30 -23.92
CA SER A 70 -14.02 1.25 -23.07
C SER A 70 -14.40 -0.14 -22.53
N ASN A 71 -13.97 -1.20 -23.18
CA ASN A 71 -14.24 -2.59 -22.78
C ASN A 71 -13.14 -3.18 -21.86
N ILE A 72 -12.13 -2.42 -21.49
CA ILE A 72 -11.08 -2.82 -20.54
C ILE A 72 -10.97 -1.76 -19.46
N VAL A 73 -10.98 -2.18 -18.21
CA VAL A 73 -10.82 -1.29 -17.06
C VAL A 73 -9.64 -1.78 -16.20
N ALA A 74 -8.72 -0.87 -15.90
CA ALA A 74 -7.69 -1.12 -14.91
C ALA A 74 -8.22 -0.65 -13.54
N ILE A 75 -8.28 -1.57 -12.58
CA ILE A 75 -8.91 -1.40 -11.26
C ILE A 75 -7.83 -1.51 -10.18
N ARG A 76 -7.88 -0.62 -9.18
CA ARG A 76 -7.19 -0.79 -7.91
C ARG A 76 -8.15 -1.49 -6.94
N PRO A 77 -7.95 -2.79 -6.64
CA PRO A 77 -8.90 -3.54 -5.81
C PRO A 77 -8.80 -3.21 -4.33
N MET A 78 -7.70 -2.56 -3.93
CA MET A 78 -7.49 -2.03 -2.59
C MET A 78 -7.66 -0.52 -2.60
N ARG A 79 -8.33 0.03 -1.59
CA ARG A 79 -8.52 1.46 -1.43
C ARG A 79 -8.54 1.83 0.06
N ASP A 80 -7.79 2.87 0.42
CA ASP A 80 -7.73 3.36 1.80
C ASP A 80 -7.45 2.24 2.83
N GLY A 81 -6.57 1.29 2.47
CA GLY A 81 -6.16 0.15 3.29
C GLY A 81 -7.17 -1.01 3.34
N VAL A 82 -8.28 -0.96 2.62
CA VAL A 82 -9.32 -2.01 2.64
C VAL A 82 -9.62 -2.56 1.26
N ILE A 83 -10.25 -3.75 1.23
CA ILE A 83 -10.71 -4.36 -0.02
C ILE A 83 -11.91 -3.57 -0.54
N ALA A 84 -11.76 -2.96 -1.71
CA ALA A 84 -12.81 -2.26 -2.43
C ALA A 84 -13.56 -3.18 -3.42
N ASP A 85 -12.88 -4.19 -3.94
CA ASP A 85 -13.45 -5.20 -4.84
C ASP A 85 -12.92 -6.60 -4.48
N PHE A 86 -13.81 -7.43 -3.95
CA PHE A 86 -13.45 -8.76 -3.45
C PHE A 86 -12.99 -9.71 -4.57
N ASP A 87 -13.75 -9.80 -5.65
CA ASP A 87 -13.48 -10.73 -6.76
C ASP A 87 -12.12 -10.38 -7.43
N VAL A 88 -11.85 -9.10 -7.59
CA VAL A 88 -10.61 -8.61 -8.20
C VAL A 88 -9.42 -8.79 -7.24
N THR A 89 -9.61 -8.58 -5.93
CA THR A 89 -8.58 -8.84 -4.91
C THR A 89 -8.22 -10.33 -4.85
N GLU A 90 -9.23 -11.22 -4.85
CA GLU A 90 -9.00 -12.66 -4.89
C GLU A 90 -8.18 -13.06 -6.14
N ALA A 91 -8.56 -12.54 -7.31
CA ALA A 91 -7.87 -12.82 -8.56
C ALA A 91 -6.41 -12.32 -8.54
N MET A 92 -6.16 -11.14 -7.94
CA MET A 92 -4.82 -10.58 -7.76
C MET A 92 -3.99 -11.44 -6.81
N LEU A 93 -4.50 -11.77 -5.64
CA LEU A 93 -3.82 -12.66 -4.67
C LEU A 93 -3.52 -14.03 -5.27
N ARG A 94 -4.48 -14.63 -5.96
CA ARG A 94 -4.31 -15.91 -6.66
C ARG A 94 -3.17 -15.81 -7.67
N HIS A 95 -3.10 -14.73 -8.46
CA HIS A 95 -2.01 -14.52 -9.41
C HIS A 95 -0.65 -14.44 -8.70
N PHE A 96 -0.52 -13.66 -7.63
CA PHE A 96 0.72 -13.49 -6.90
C PHE A 96 1.16 -14.77 -6.16
N ILE A 97 0.22 -15.45 -5.51
CA ILE A 97 0.51 -16.73 -4.85
C ILE A 97 1.00 -17.75 -5.89
N HIS A 98 0.34 -17.86 -7.04
CA HIS A 98 0.76 -18.78 -8.10
C HIS A 98 2.12 -18.42 -8.72
N LYS A 99 2.44 -17.12 -8.83
CA LYS A 99 3.71 -16.63 -9.36
C LYS A 99 4.88 -16.99 -8.44
N VAL A 100 4.66 -16.96 -7.14
CA VAL A 100 5.68 -17.21 -6.11
C VAL A 100 5.74 -18.69 -5.72
N HIS A 101 4.58 -19.33 -5.59
CA HIS A 101 4.47 -20.74 -5.20
C HIS A 101 4.63 -21.62 -6.43
N ASN A 102 5.83 -22.21 -6.57
CA ASN A 102 6.20 -23.04 -7.72
C ASN A 102 5.19 -24.21 -7.87
N ARG A 103 4.55 -24.36 -9.03
CA ARG A 103 3.46 -25.31 -9.37
C ARG A 103 3.71 -26.79 -9.07
N ARG A 104 4.89 -27.15 -8.56
CA ARG A 104 5.28 -28.55 -8.27
C ARG A 104 4.88 -29.03 -6.87
N THR A 105 4.39 -28.16 -6.00
CA THR A 105 3.97 -28.54 -4.64
C THR A 105 2.46 -28.65 -4.58
N PHE A 106 1.96 -29.85 -4.30
CA PHE A 106 0.56 -30.14 -4.00
C PHE A 106 0.09 -29.55 -2.65
N VAL A 107 0.98 -28.90 -1.92
CA VAL A 107 0.73 -28.38 -0.58
C VAL A 107 0.48 -26.87 -0.66
N ARG A 108 -0.70 -26.46 -0.20
CA ARG A 108 -1.07 -25.04 -0.11
C ARG A 108 -0.26 -24.33 0.98
N PRO A 109 0.19 -23.08 0.76
CA PRO A 109 1.00 -22.36 1.75
C PRO A 109 0.16 -21.88 2.94
N ARG A 110 0.82 -21.73 4.10
CA ARG A 110 0.32 -20.85 5.17
C ARG A 110 0.72 -19.42 4.82
N ILE A 111 -0.18 -18.49 5.05
CA ILE A 111 0.02 -17.08 4.69
C ILE A 111 -0.24 -16.21 5.92
N ILE A 112 0.70 -15.31 6.21
CA ILE A 112 0.45 -14.18 7.11
C ILE A 112 0.25 -12.93 6.25
N ILE A 113 -0.80 -12.14 6.53
CA ILE A 113 -1.13 -10.93 5.78
C ILE A 113 -1.10 -9.74 6.74
N ALA A 114 -0.34 -8.70 6.36
CA ALA A 114 -0.37 -7.42 7.05
C ALA A 114 -1.67 -6.69 6.71
N VAL A 115 -2.27 -6.09 7.73
CA VAL A 115 -3.52 -5.33 7.63
C VAL A 115 -3.43 -4.05 8.46
N PRO A 116 -4.08 -2.95 8.05
CA PRO A 116 -4.09 -1.72 8.81
C PRO A 116 -4.62 -1.90 10.24
N SER A 117 -4.13 -1.09 11.17
CA SER A 117 -4.65 -1.04 12.52
C SER A 117 -6.10 -0.54 12.52
N GLY A 118 -6.95 -1.17 13.32
CA GLY A 118 -8.33 -0.72 13.51
C GLY A 118 -9.30 -1.09 12.40
N ILE A 119 -8.95 -1.97 11.45
CA ILE A 119 -9.92 -2.52 10.49
C ILE A 119 -11.00 -3.33 11.22
N THR A 120 -12.22 -3.29 10.69
CA THR A 120 -13.38 -3.99 11.22
C THR A 120 -13.25 -5.51 11.13
N GLN A 121 -14.03 -6.25 11.91
CA GLN A 121 -14.08 -7.72 11.83
C GLN A 121 -14.57 -8.20 10.46
N VAL A 122 -15.42 -7.41 9.79
CA VAL A 122 -15.91 -7.73 8.44
C VAL A 122 -14.76 -7.62 7.42
N GLU A 123 -13.95 -6.57 7.51
CA GLU A 123 -12.76 -6.36 6.66
C GLU A 123 -11.70 -7.45 6.92
N LYS A 124 -11.43 -7.79 8.20
CA LYS A 124 -10.52 -8.90 8.57
C LYS A 124 -10.98 -10.23 7.95
N ARG A 125 -12.27 -10.48 8.00
CA ARG A 125 -12.86 -11.68 7.42
C ARG A 125 -12.75 -11.67 5.88
N ALA A 126 -13.02 -10.55 5.24
CA ALA A 126 -12.88 -10.39 3.79
C ALA A 126 -11.46 -10.71 3.30
N VAL A 127 -10.43 -10.21 4.00
CA VAL A 127 -9.01 -10.50 3.68
C VAL A 127 -8.72 -12.00 3.81
N LYS A 128 -9.18 -12.65 4.90
CA LYS A 128 -8.98 -14.09 5.11
C LYS A 128 -9.65 -14.91 4.01
N GLU A 129 -10.93 -14.66 3.74
CA GLU A 129 -11.71 -15.38 2.72
C GLU A 129 -11.10 -15.19 1.31
N SER A 130 -10.63 -13.99 0.96
CA SER A 130 -9.93 -13.74 -0.31
C SER A 130 -8.66 -14.58 -0.44
N ALA A 131 -7.85 -14.65 0.61
CA ALA A 131 -6.59 -15.39 0.58
C ALA A 131 -6.82 -16.92 0.57
N GLU A 132 -7.80 -17.42 1.32
CA GLU A 132 -8.19 -18.84 1.32
C GLU A 132 -8.72 -19.25 -0.06
N SER A 133 -9.60 -18.44 -0.67
CA SER A 133 -10.12 -18.63 -2.03
C SER A 133 -9.04 -18.56 -3.09
N ALA A 134 -8.00 -17.72 -2.86
CA ALA A 134 -6.83 -17.61 -3.73
C ALA A 134 -5.89 -18.83 -3.63
N GLY A 135 -6.07 -19.70 -2.61
CA GLY A 135 -5.34 -20.97 -2.49
C GLY A 135 -4.49 -21.11 -1.24
N ALA A 136 -4.61 -20.23 -0.25
CA ALA A 136 -4.00 -20.42 1.06
C ALA A 136 -4.62 -21.63 1.78
N ARG A 137 -3.80 -22.32 2.60
CA ARG A 137 -4.27 -23.39 3.51
C ARG A 137 -4.76 -22.80 4.81
N GLU A 138 -4.06 -21.81 5.32
CA GLU A 138 -4.30 -21.16 6.60
C GLU A 138 -3.84 -19.71 6.50
N VAL A 139 -4.64 -18.78 7.02
CA VAL A 139 -4.38 -17.35 6.94
C VAL A 139 -4.35 -16.72 8.33
N PHE A 140 -3.22 -16.09 8.63
CA PHE A 140 -3.02 -15.29 9.83
C PHE A 140 -3.01 -13.81 9.45
N LEU A 141 -3.46 -12.94 10.35
CA LEU A 141 -3.38 -11.50 10.17
C LEU A 141 -2.43 -10.91 11.22
N ILE A 142 -1.64 -9.94 10.79
CA ILE A 142 -0.79 -9.10 11.64
C ILE A 142 -1.08 -7.64 11.33
N GLU A 143 -1.02 -6.77 12.33
CA GLU A 143 -1.17 -5.33 12.07
C GLU A 143 0.09 -4.77 11.40
N GLU A 144 -0.10 -3.90 10.38
CA GLU A 144 0.98 -3.31 9.58
C GLU A 144 2.10 -2.70 10.42
N PRO A 145 1.80 -1.85 11.46
CA PRO A 145 2.88 -1.27 12.27
C PRO A 145 3.70 -2.30 13.04
N MET A 146 3.06 -3.40 13.49
CA MET A 146 3.77 -4.49 14.15
C MET A 146 4.66 -5.26 13.16
N ALA A 147 4.17 -5.50 11.95
CA ALA A 147 4.95 -6.12 10.90
C ALA A 147 6.15 -5.26 10.49
N ALA A 148 5.94 -3.93 10.39
CA ALA A 148 6.99 -2.96 10.10
C ALA A 148 8.06 -2.92 11.20
N ALA A 149 7.64 -2.91 12.48
CA ALA A 149 8.55 -2.95 13.62
C ALA A 149 9.43 -4.22 13.62
N ILE A 150 8.83 -5.38 13.34
CA ILE A 150 9.56 -6.65 13.20
C ILE A 150 10.54 -6.59 12.02
N GLY A 151 10.10 -6.04 10.89
CA GLY A 151 10.92 -5.91 9.69
C GLY A 151 12.09 -4.94 9.82
N ALA A 152 11.95 -3.93 10.67
CA ALA A 152 13.00 -2.95 11.03
C ALA A 152 13.91 -3.44 12.18
N ASP A 153 13.69 -4.67 12.68
CA ASP A 153 14.43 -5.27 13.79
C ASP A 153 14.42 -4.41 15.07
N LEU A 154 13.28 -3.74 15.32
CA LEU A 154 13.10 -2.95 16.54
C LEU A 154 12.99 -3.89 17.76
N PRO A 155 13.49 -3.48 18.95
CA PRO A 155 13.48 -4.30 20.16
C PRO A 155 12.09 -4.37 20.80
N ILE A 156 11.08 -4.80 20.05
CA ILE A 156 9.66 -4.78 20.44
C ILE A 156 9.33 -5.64 21.65
N THR A 157 10.15 -6.64 21.97
CA THR A 157 9.95 -7.53 23.14
C THR A 157 10.47 -6.95 24.44
N GLU A 158 11.26 -5.89 24.39
CA GLU A 158 11.83 -5.23 25.54
C GLU A 158 10.82 -4.26 26.18
N PRO A 159 10.99 -3.91 27.48
CA PRO A 159 10.15 -2.93 28.15
C PRO A 159 10.55 -1.49 27.76
N THR A 160 10.86 -1.26 26.52
CA THR A 160 11.18 0.02 25.91
C THR A 160 10.10 0.42 24.90
N CYS A 161 9.94 1.71 24.67
CA CYS A 161 8.95 2.21 23.73
C CYS A 161 9.54 2.41 22.34
N ASN A 162 8.84 1.92 21.34
CA ASN A 162 9.18 2.14 19.94
C ASN A 162 7.98 2.76 19.23
N MET A 163 8.20 3.80 18.44
CA MET A 163 7.17 4.39 17.59
C MET A 163 7.44 4.03 16.12
N VAL A 164 6.39 3.60 15.44
CA VAL A 164 6.40 3.34 14.00
C VAL A 164 5.45 4.30 13.32
N VAL A 165 5.91 4.94 12.24
CA VAL A 165 5.10 5.73 11.31
C VAL A 165 5.25 5.11 9.94
N ASP A 166 4.22 4.40 9.51
CA ASP A 166 4.17 3.74 8.20
C ASP A 166 3.26 4.54 7.27
N ILE A 167 3.83 5.08 6.18
CA ILE A 167 3.13 5.92 5.21
C ILE A 167 3.03 5.14 3.90
N GLY A 168 1.87 4.53 3.67
CA GLY A 168 1.59 3.75 2.48
C GLY A 168 1.04 4.56 1.31
N GLY A 169 0.33 3.87 0.39
CA GLY A 169 -0.42 4.53 -0.68
C GLY A 169 -1.76 5.09 -0.20
N GLY A 170 -2.54 4.30 0.53
CA GLY A 170 -3.90 4.66 0.96
C GLY A 170 -4.02 5.09 2.41
N THR A 171 -3.15 4.59 3.29
CA THR A 171 -3.18 4.82 4.73
C THR A 171 -1.83 5.26 5.28
N THR A 172 -1.87 6.00 6.38
CA THR A 172 -0.74 6.24 7.27
C THR A 172 -1.06 5.62 8.62
N GLU A 173 -0.20 4.72 9.08
CA GLU A 173 -0.32 4.04 10.36
C GLU A 173 0.70 4.62 11.35
N VAL A 174 0.24 5.03 12.52
CA VAL A 174 1.11 5.45 13.62
C VAL A 174 0.85 4.53 14.79
N ALA A 175 1.86 3.87 15.30
CA ALA A 175 1.74 2.97 16.45
C ALA A 175 2.90 3.13 17.43
N VAL A 176 2.56 3.00 18.69
CA VAL A 176 3.49 2.93 19.84
C VAL A 176 3.48 1.50 20.34
N ILE A 177 4.65 0.88 20.37
CA ILE A 177 4.84 -0.56 20.64
C ILE A 177 5.78 -0.74 21.82
N SER A 178 5.40 -1.61 22.77
CA SER A 178 6.23 -2.04 23.90
C SER A 178 5.85 -3.45 24.33
N LEU A 179 6.79 -4.26 24.80
CA LEU A 179 6.56 -5.63 25.30
C LEU A 179 5.74 -6.49 24.34
N ALA A 180 6.06 -6.41 23.04
CA ALA A 180 5.38 -7.08 21.94
C ALA A 180 3.87 -6.76 21.81
N GLY A 181 3.41 -5.68 22.43
CA GLY A 181 2.03 -5.18 22.37
C GLY A 181 1.94 -3.78 21.78
N ILE A 182 0.85 -3.50 21.09
CA ILE A 182 0.54 -2.14 20.65
C ILE A 182 -0.11 -1.40 21.82
N VAL A 183 0.58 -0.37 22.32
CA VAL A 183 0.11 0.49 23.42
C VAL A 183 -0.92 1.49 22.91
N TYR A 184 -0.63 2.08 21.75
CA TYR A 184 -1.52 3.00 21.06
C TYR A 184 -1.33 2.83 19.54
N SER A 185 -2.40 2.91 18.79
CA SER A 185 -2.34 2.97 17.32
C SER A 185 -3.41 3.88 16.75
N ARG A 186 -3.08 4.50 15.63
CA ARG A 186 -4.02 5.31 14.85
C ARG A 186 -3.77 5.12 13.37
N SER A 187 -4.84 4.87 12.64
CA SER A 187 -4.87 4.79 11.18
C SER A 187 -5.49 6.08 10.62
N LEU A 188 -4.83 6.66 9.62
CA LEU A 188 -5.27 7.84 8.91
C LEU A 188 -5.39 7.51 7.41
N ARG A 189 -6.53 7.78 6.78
CA ARG A 189 -6.76 7.57 5.34
C ARG A 189 -6.25 8.76 4.51
N VAL A 190 -5.05 9.22 4.84
CA VAL A 190 -4.28 10.24 4.11
C VAL A 190 -2.87 9.72 3.95
N ALA A 191 -2.45 9.49 2.70
CA ALA A 191 -1.14 8.97 2.33
C ALA A 191 -0.83 9.30 0.86
N GLY A 192 0.00 8.50 0.20
CA GLY A 192 0.50 8.78 -1.15
C GLY A 192 -0.55 9.08 -2.21
N ASP A 193 -1.69 8.36 -2.21
CA ASP A 193 -2.77 8.58 -3.18
C ASP A 193 -3.45 9.94 -2.98
N LYS A 194 -3.60 10.39 -1.73
CA LYS A 194 -4.14 11.72 -1.42
C LYS A 194 -3.18 12.85 -1.81
N MET A 195 -1.87 12.60 -1.73
CA MET A 195 -0.88 13.55 -2.25
C MET A 195 -0.95 13.64 -3.77
N ASP A 196 -1.15 12.52 -4.49
CA ASP A 196 -1.32 12.52 -5.94
C ASP A 196 -2.60 13.28 -6.35
N GLU A 197 -3.72 13.06 -5.67
CA GLU A 197 -4.96 13.81 -5.87
C GLU A 197 -4.74 15.32 -5.65
N ALA A 198 -4.01 15.71 -4.61
CA ALA A 198 -3.71 17.10 -4.30
C ALA A 198 -2.86 17.76 -5.41
N ILE A 199 -1.85 17.06 -5.93
CA ILE A 199 -1.01 17.52 -7.05
C ILE A 199 -1.87 17.73 -8.31
N ILE A 200 -2.76 16.78 -8.65
CA ILE A 200 -3.69 16.92 -9.79
C ILE A 200 -4.54 18.16 -9.63
N GLN A 201 -5.10 18.39 -8.46
CA GLN A 201 -5.96 19.54 -8.20
C GLN A 201 -5.20 20.87 -8.21
N TYR A 202 -3.97 20.87 -7.68
CA TYR A 202 -3.10 22.06 -7.70
C TYR A 202 -2.78 22.48 -9.14
N ILE A 203 -2.29 21.55 -9.96
CA ILE A 203 -1.92 21.79 -11.35
C ILE A 203 -3.16 22.21 -12.16
N LYS A 204 -4.31 21.58 -11.92
CA LYS A 204 -5.57 21.96 -12.57
C LYS A 204 -5.98 23.39 -12.21
N ARG A 205 -5.91 23.78 -10.94
CA ARG A 205 -6.33 25.13 -10.47
C ARG A 205 -5.37 26.21 -10.94
N LYS A 206 -4.06 25.97 -10.83
CA LYS A 206 -3.04 26.99 -11.10
C LYS A 206 -2.79 27.19 -12.60
N TYR A 207 -2.79 26.12 -13.37
CA TYR A 207 -2.35 26.11 -14.76
C TYR A 207 -3.42 25.76 -15.79
N ASN A 208 -4.64 25.45 -15.34
CA ASN A 208 -5.71 24.90 -16.17
C ASN A 208 -5.25 23.65 -16.96
N LEU A 209 -4.35 22.86 -16.40
CA LEU A 209 -3.79 21.68 -17.02
C LEU A 209 -4.35 20.42 -16.37
N LEU A 210 -4.93 19.52 -17.16
CA LEU A 210 -5.39 18.22 -16.71
C LEU A 210 -4.29 17.19 -16.90
N ILE A 211 -3.86 16.56 -15.82
CA ILE A 211 -2.92 15.43 -15.79
C ILE A 211 -3.59 14.19 -15.22
N GLY A 212 -3.04 13.01 -15.50
CA GLY A 212 -3.50 11.74 -14.95
C GLY A 212 -2.76 11.35 -13.66
N GLU A 213 -3.31 10.37 -12.93
CA GLU A 213 -2.74 9.84 -11.68
C GLU A 213 -1.28 9.41 -11.83
N ARG A 214 -0.92 8.71 -12.91
CA ARG A 214 0.47 8.29 -13.17
C ARG A 214 1.44 9.46 -13.31
N THR A 215 0.96 10.57 -13.88
CA THR A 215 1.78 11.78 -14.01
C THR A 215 1.97 12.44 -12.66
N ALA A 216 0.93 12.50 -11.83
CA ALA A 216 1.00 13.04 -10.47
C ALA A 216 1.93 12.20 -9.58
N GLU A 217 1.80 10.86 -9.62
CA GLU A 217 2.70 9.95 -8.91
C GLU A 217 4.17 10.14 -9.36
N ALA A 218 4.41 10.28 -10.66
CA ALA A 218 5.76 10.53 -11.18
C ALA A 218 6.33 11.88 -10.71
N ILE A 219 5.52 12.94 -10.68
CA ILE A 219 5.92 14.26 -10.14
C ILE A 219 6.27 14.11 -8.66
N LYS A 220 5.37 13.53 -7.86
CA LYS A 220 5.58 13.32 -6.43
C LYS A 220 6.87 12.57 -6.13
N THR A 221 7.12 11.47 -6.83
CA THR A 221 8.29 10.61 -6.58
C THR A 221 9.59 11.17 -7.13
N THR A 222 9.54 12.11 -8.07
CA THR A 222 10.74 12.69 -8.70
C THR A 222 11.21 13.96 -8.02
N ILE A 223 10.28 14.89 -7.71
CA ILE A 223 10.61 16.21 -7.16
C ILE A 223 9.84 16.56 -5.88
N GLY A 224 8.94 15.67 -5.40
CA GLY A 224 8.17 15.93 -4.18
C GLY A 224 9.06 15.86 -2.94
N ASN A 225 8.94 16.88 -2.09
CA ASN A 225 9.54 16.89 -0.76
C ASN A 225 8.55 17.46 0.27
N ALA A 226 8.68 17.03 1.52
CA ALA A 226 7.84 17.51 2.62
C ALA A 226 8.47 18.68 3.37
N TYR A 227 9.81 18.84 3.27
CA TYR A 227 10.57 19.86 3.97
C TYR A 227 11.41 20.68 2.98
N PRO A 228 11.48 22.03 3.13
CA PRO A 228 12.25 22.86 2.22
C PRO A 228 13.75 22.56 2.31
N GLU A 229 14.38 22.37 1.17
CA GLU A 229 15.83 22.32 1.04
C GLU A 229 16.33 23.71 0.67
N PRO A 230 17.15 24.41 1.52
CA PRO A 230 17.41 25.82 1.39
C PRO A 230 18.08 26.27 0.08
N ASP A 231 18.83 25.40 -0.58
CA ASP A 231 19.63 25.75 -1.77
C ASP A 231 19.35 24.83 -2.97
N HIS A 232 18.26 24.05 -2.93
CA HIS A 232 17.96 23.09 -3.99
C HIS A 232 16.47 23.12 -4.37
N VAL A 233 16.22 23.47 -5.64
CA VAL A 233 14.89 23.44 -6.23
C VAL A 233 14.94 22.59 -7.49
N ASP A 234 14.32 21.41 -7.42
CA ASP A 234 14.18 20.54 -8.57
C ASP A 234 13.05 20.98 -9.48
N THR A 235 13.20 20.77 -10.78
CA THR A 235 12.17 21.06 -11.78
C THR A 235 11.89 19.85 -12.65
N ILE A 236 10.63 19.70 -13.08
CA ILE A 236 10.20 18.64 -14.00
C ILE A 236 9.29 19.20 -15.09
N GLU A 237 9.45 18.70 -16.33
CA GLU A 237 8.50 18.98 -17.41
C GLU A 237 7.28 18.06 -17.29
N VAL A 238 6.11 18.67 -17.23
CA VAL A 238 4.82 17.98 -17.10
C VAL A 238 4.01 18.16 -18.38
N LYS A 239 3.49 17.05 -18.89
CA LYS A 239 2.63 17.00 -20.08
C LYS A 239 1.19 16.72 -19.67
N GLY A 240 0.27 17.54 -20.14
CA GLY A 240 -1.15 17.40 -19.86
C GLY A 240 -2.02 17.98 -20.94
N ARG A 241 -3.34 17.98 -20.73
CA ARG A 241 -4.31 18.61 -21.64
C ARG A 241 -4.72 19.96 -21.05
N ASP A 242 -4.50 21.01 -21.80
CA ASP A 242 -4.99 22.35 -21.47
C ASP A 242 -6.53 22.36 -21.49
N LEU A 243 -7.14 22.81 -20.40
CA LEU A 243 -8.60 22.78 -20.25
C LEU A 243 -9.33 23.88 -21.02
N VAL A 244 -8.61 24.95 -21.44
CA VAL A 244 -9.18 26.05 -22.19
C VAL A 244 -9.18 25.75 -23.68
N SER A 245 -8.02 25.32 -24.20
CA SER A 245 -7.86 25.06 -25.64
C SER A 245 -8.14 23.60 -26.04
N GLY A 246 -8.13 22.68 -25.06
CA GLY A 246 -8.31 21.24 -25.30
C GLY A 246 -7.08 20.53 -25.87
N ILE A 247 -6.00 21.26 -26.20
CA ILE A 247 -4.79 20.69 -26.82
C ILE A 247 -3.75 20.24 -25.79
N PRO A 248 -2.84 19.34 -26.15
CA PRO A 248 -1.68 19.01 -25.31
C PRO A 248 -0.81 20.23 -25.04
N LYS A 249 -0.36 20.36 -23.78
CA LYS A 249 0.52 21.44 -23.31
C LYS A 249 1.61 20.86 -22.42
N ILE A 250 2.78 21.47 -22.48
CA ILE A 250 3.93 21.16 -21.61
C ILE A 250 4.21 22.39 -20.77
N LEU A 251 4.49 22.18 -19.48
CA LEU A 251 4.97 23.23 -18.57
C LEU A 251 5.99 22.66 -17.58
N ALA A 252 6.84 23.52 -17.07
CA ALA A 252 7.77 23.19 -15.99
C ALA A 252 7.10 23.48 -14.64
N ILE A 253 7.30 22.59 -13.68
CA ILE A 253 6.85 22.70 -12.30
C ILE A 253 8.04 22.44 -11.39
N ASP A 254 8.10 23.15 -10.27
CA ASP A 254 9.18 23.00 -9.31
C ASP A 254 8.77 22.28 -8.01
N SER A 255 9.77 21.88 -7.23
CA SER A 255 9.58 21.14 -5.97
C SER A 255 8.86 21.95 -4.89
N ASP A 256 9.01 23.30 -4.88
CA ASP A 256 8.33 24.18 -3.91
C ASP A 256 6.82 24.23 -4.17
N GLU A 257 6.44 24.18 -5.45
CA GLU A 257 5.04 24.09 -5.85
C GLU A 257 4.42 22.76 -5.41
N ILE A 258 5.16 21.66 -5.56
CA ILE A 258 4.68 20.34 -5.13
C ILE A 258 4.57 20.26 -3.62
N ARG A 259 5.54 20.78 -2.87
CA ARG A 259 5.45 20.89 -1.40
C ARG A 259 4.21 21.67 -0.97
N THR A 260 3.95 22.80 -1.64
CA THR A 260 2.72 23.59 -1.39
C THR A 260 1.46 22.79 -1.70
N ALA A 261 1.45 22.00 -2.78
CA ALA A 261 0.31 21.21 -3.18
C ALA A 261 -0.06 20.11 -2.16
N ILE A 262 0.95 19.49 -1.52
CA ILE A 262 0.76 18.37 -0.59
C ILE A 262 0.78 18.76 0.89
N SER A 263 0.89 20.06 1.20
CA SER A 263 1.06 20.55 2.59
C SER A 263 -0.04 20.08 3.54
N GLU A 264 -1.31 20.12 3.11
CA GLU A 264 -2.44 19.68 3.94
C GLU A 264 -2.35 18.20 4.32
N GLN A 265 -1.85 17.35 3.40
CA GLN A 265 -1.66 15.93 3.66
C GLN A 265 -0.51 15.68 4.65
N ILE A 266 0.59 16.42 4.50
CA ILE A 266 1.72 16.36 5.42
C ILE A 266 1.30 16.84 6.80
N ASP A 267 0.59 17.96 6.91
CA ASP A 267 0.10 18.48 8.19
C ASP A 267 -0.82 17.48 8.91
N ALA A 268 -1.69 16.79 8.18
CA ALA A 268 -2.56 15.76 8.74
C ALA A 268 -1.77 14.56 9.28
N ILE A 269 -0.69 14.16 8.61
CA ILE A 269 0.20 13.09 9.08
C ILE A 269 0.94 13.54 10.34
N VAL A 270 1.53 14.73 10.34
CA VAL A 270 2.24 15.30 11.49
C VAL A 270 1.31 15.42 12.71
N GLU A 271 0.08 15.87 12.50
CA GLU A 271 -0.91 15.96 13.58
C GLU A 271 -1.27 14.58 14.15
N THR A 272 -1.34 13.56 13.30
CA THR A 272 -1.58 12.18 13.75
C THR A 272 -0.44 11.66 14.62
N VAL A 273 0.82 11.98 14.27
CA VAL A 273 1.99 11.64 15.09
C VAL A 273 1.95 12.36 16.43
N LYS A 274 1.63 13.67 16.45
CA LYS A 274 1.47 14.44 17.71
C LYS A 274 0.42 13.84 18.63
N ILE A 275 -0.75 13.48 18.09
CA ILE A 275 -1.80 12.82 18.85
C ILE A 275 -1.32 11.49 19.43
N ALA A 276 -0.56 10.70 18.68
CA ALA A 276 -0.01 9.44 19.17
C ALA A 276 0.97 9.67 20.35
N LEU A 277 1.82 10.69 20.27
CA LEU A 277 2.71 11.09 21.36
C LEU A 277 1.93 11.55 22.60
N GLU A 278 0.88 12.36 22.43
CA GLU A 278 0.02 12.83 23.53
C GLU A 278 -0.72 11.69 24.24
N GLN A 279 -1.07 10.63 23.51
CA GLN A 279 -1.76 9.45 24.04
C GLN A 279 -0.80 8.40 24.64
N THR A 280 0.51 8.59 24.45
CA THR A 280 1.53 7.69 24.98
C THR A 280 1.73 7.95 26.48
N PRO A 281 1.71 6.91 27.35
CA PRO A 281 2.00 7.06 28.76
C PRO A 281 3.35 7.75 29.00
N PRO A 282 3.47 8.62 30.01
CA PRO A 282 4.70 9.42 30.24
C PRO A 282 5.97 8.59 30.40
N GLU A 283 5.88 7.41 31.03
CA GLU A 283 7.01 6.50 31.23
C GLU A 283 7.54 5.94 29.89
N LEU A 284 6.65 5.71 28.94
CA LEU A 284 7.01 5.23 27.61
C LEU A 284 7.40 6.38 26.67
N ALA A 285 6.83 7.57 26.87
CA ALA A 285 7.15 8.74 26.05
C ALA A 285 8.62 9.17 26.22
N ALA A 286 9.21 8.92 27.39
CA ALA A 286 10.62 9.22 27.65
C ALA A 286 11.57 8.40 26.73
N ASP A 287 11.20 7.17 26.38
CA ASP A 287 12.02 6.29 25.53
C ASP A 287 12.00 6.71 24.04
N ILE A 288 11.00 7.51 23.60
CA ILE A 288 10.86 7.95 22.20
C ILE A 288 11.75 9.16 21.88
N VAL A 289 12.31 9.81 22.89
CA VAL A 289 13.12 11.03 22.73
C VAL A 289 14.51 10.73 22.14
N ASP A 290 15.02 9.53 22.38
CA ASP A 290 16.33 9.04 21.91
C ASP A 290 16.18 8.24 20.61
#